data_39f017ee0e6044730e0d4c605ab46a0d
#
_entry.id   39f017ee0e6044730e0d4c605ab46a0d
#
_cell.length_a   1.000
_cell.length_b   1.000
_cell.length_c   1.000
_cell.angle_alpha   90.00
_cell.angle_beta   90.00
_cell.angle_gamma   90.00
#
_symmetry.space_group_name_H-M   'P 1'
#
loop_
_entity.id
_entity.type
_entity.pdbx_description
1 polymer ?
#
loop_
_entity_poly.entity_id
_entity_poly.type
_entity_poly.pdbx_seq_one_letter_code
_entity_poly.pdbx_strand_id
1 'polypeptide(L)'
;GIWHAPNVATGYNYGEEHPLLGIAAMIVFCVVIGTIAGFLFFKVRSVWPVVLFHAALNGIGLYTASTLFMGREPNAFIGPDLTGVLGGAGFILAAAFCLAALVRRRKKADEYS
;
A
#
# COMPACT_ATOMS: atom_id res chain seq x y z
N GLY A 1 -4.81 5.64 -6.34
CA GLY A 1 -4.29 4.71 -7.36
C GLY A 1 -4.40 5.30 -8.77
N ILE A 2 -5.58 5.72 -9.18
CA ILE A 2 -5.81 6.29 -10.53
C ILE A 2 -4.97 7.56 -10.75
N TRP A 3 -4.77 8.36 -9.73
CA TRP A 3 -3.95 9.57 -9.81
C TRP A 3 -2.48 9.28 -10.19
N HIS A 4 -1.98 8.08 -9.86
CA HIS A 4 -0.61 7.66 -10.22
C HIS A 4 -0.50 7.15 -11.67
N ALA A 5 -1.62 6.92 -12.36
CA ALA A 5 -1.62 6.30 -13.69
C ALA A 5 -0.68 6.99 -14.69
N PRO A 6 -0.60 8.33 -14.81
CA PRO A 6 0.34 8.97 -15.71
C PRO A 6 1.80 8.63 -15.42
N ASN A 7 2.21 8.63 -14.15
CA ASN A 7 3.58 8.32 -13.74
C ASN A 7 3.90 6.83 -13.96
N VAL A 8 2.95 5.94 -13.65
CA VAL A 8 3.13 4.50 -13.88
C VAL A 8 3.22 4.19 -15.38
N ALA A 9 2.46 4.90 -16.21
CA ALA A 9 2.52 4.77 -17.67
C ALA A 9 3.90 5.13 -18.25
N THR A 10 4.68 5.97 -17.56
CA THR A 10 6.07 6.31 -17.92
C THR A 10 7.11 5.41 -17.24
N GLY A 11 6.71 4.25 -16.70
CA GLY A 11 7.61 3.25 -16.14
C GLY A 11 7.86 3.38 -14.64
N TYR A 12 7.28 4.38 -13.96
CA TYR A 12 7.48 4.56 -12.53
C TYR A 12 6.97 3.36 -11.72
N ASN A 13 7.82 2.77 -10.88
CA ASN A 13 7.63 1.60 -10.03
C ASN A 13 7.53 0.24 -10.76
N TYR A 14 7.00 0.17 -11.98
CA TYR A 14 6.68 -1.11 -12.63
C TYR A 14 7.37 -1.32 -13.98
N GLY A 15 8.21 -0.35 -14.43
CA GLY A 15 8.84 -0.39 -15.73
C GLY A 15 7.87 -0.08 -16.89
N GLU A 16 8.40 0.06 -18.08
CA GLU A 16 7.63 0.48 -19.26
C GLU A 16 7.00 -0.68 -20.04
N GLU A 17 7.37 -1.93 -19.72
CA GLU A 17 6.95 -3.09 -20.54
C GLU A 17 5.45 -3.40 -20.42
N HIS A 18 4.84 -3.16 -19.25
CA HIS A 18 3.43 -3.49 -18.99
C HIS A 18 2.68 -2.36 -18.28
N PRO A 19 2.46 -1.19 -18.89
CA PRO A 19 1.92 -0.02 -18.21
C PRO A 19 0.51 -0.23 -17.65
N LEU A 20 -0.36 -0.94 -18.33
CA LEU A 20 -1.72 -1.23 -17.83
C LEU A 20 -1.71 -2.15 -16.61
N LEU A 21 -0.84 -3.16 -16.60
CA LEU A 21 -0.68 -4.03 -15.44
C LEU A 21 -0.08 -3.26 -14.26
N GLY A 22 0.89 -2.38 -14.51
CA GLY A 22 1.46 -1.48 -13.51
C GLY A 22 0.42 -0.55 -12.88
N ILE A 23 -0.46 0.04 -13.70
CA ILE A 23 -1.57 0.88 -13.21
C ILE A 23 -2.52 0.06 -12.33
N ALA A 24 -2.89 -1.15 -12.76
CA ALA A 24 -3.75 -2.03 -11.96
C ALA A 24 -3.10 -2.41 -10.61
N ALA A 25 -1.82 -2.77 -10.63
CA ALA A 25 -1.06 -3.08 -9.43
C ALA A 25 -0.96 -1.87 -8.47
N MET A 26 -0.73 -0.67 -9.00
CA MET A 26 -0.72 0.57 -8.23
C MET A 26 -2.08 0.87 -7.58
N ILE A 27 -3.19 0.61 -8.28
CA ILE A 27 -4.53 0.77 -7.71
C ILE A 27 -4.72 -0.19 -6.52
N VAL A 28 -4.33 -1.46 -6.67
CA VAL A 28 -4.40 -2.46 -5.58
C VAL A 28 -3.54 -2.03 -4.40
N PHE A 29 -2.30 -1.61 -4.64
CA PHE A 29 -1.41 -1.11 -3.60
C PHE A 29 -2.04 0.07 -2.85
N CYS A 30 -2.57 1.06 -3.55
CA CYS A 30 -3.23 2.22 -2.93
C CYS A 30 -4.48 1.83 -2.12
N VAL A 31 -5.25 0.81 -2.54
CA VAL A 31 -6.38 0.30 -1.75
C VAL A 31 -5.90 -0.35 -0.45
N VAL A 32 -4.83 -1.15 -0.51
CA VAL A 32 -4.23 -1.78 0.68
C VAL A 32 -3.75 -0.71 1.68
N ILE A 33 -2.95 0.25 1.22
CA ILE A 33 -2.43 1.33 2.06
C ILE A 33 -3.56 2.23 2.58
N GLY A 34 -4.54 2.54 1.73
CA GLY A 34 -5.72 3.32 2.10
C GLY A 34 -6.58 2.65 3.17
N THR A 35 -6.68 1.32 3.18
CA THR A 35 -7.37 0.55 4.22
C THR A 35 -6.69 0.72 5.58
N ILE A 36 -5.36 0.63 5.63
CA ILE A 36 -4.59 0.85 6.86
C ILE A 36 -4.73 2.30 7.34
N ALA A 37 -4.57 3.26 6.44
CA ALA A 37 -4.71 4.69 6.72
C ALA A 37 -6.11 5.02 7.27
N GLY A 38 -7.16 4.49 6.64
CA GLY A 38 -8.54 4.64 7.09
C GLY A 38 -8.76 4.05 8.49
N PHE A 39 -8.24 2.84 8.75
CA PHE A 39 -8.31 2.24 10.08
C PHE A 39 -7.65 3.11 11.14
N LEU A 40 -6.45 3.63 10.88
CA LEU A 40 -5.74 4.52 11.80
C LEU A 40 -6.56 5.78 12.09
N PHE A 41 -7.12 6.41 11.06
CA PHE A 41 -7.96 7.59 11.21
C PHE A 41 -9.20 7.31 12.06
N PHE A 42 -9.96 6.26 11.74
CA PHE A 42 -11.18 5.92 12.48
C PHE A 42 -10.92 5.49 13.92
N LYS A 43 -9.76 4.88 14.18
CA LYS A 43 -9.39 4.45 15.53
C LYS A 43 -8.95 5.62 16.42
N VAL A 44 -8.13 6.52 15.90
CA VAL A 44 -7.49 7.60 16.66
C VAL A 44 -8.26 8.91 16.56
N ARG A 45 -9.11 9.07 15.54
CA ARG A 45 -9.85 10.31 15.24
C ARG A 45 -8.92 11.51 15.03
N SER A 46 -7.72 11.27 14.52
CA SER A 46 -6.72 12.28 14.21
C SER A 46 -6.09 11.97 12.85
N VAL A 47 -5.74 12.99 12.10
CA VAL A 47 -5.06 12.87 10.82
C VAL A 47 -3.55 12.57 10.98
N TRP A 48 -2.97 12.92 12.12
CA TRP A 48 -1.53 12.82 12.33
C TRP A 48 -0.94 11.41 12.15
N PRO A 49 -1.55 10.32 12.70
CA PRO A 49 -1.05 8.97 12.44
C PRO A 49 -1.06 8.59 10.97
N VAL A 50 -2.04 9.11 10.19
CA VAL A 50 -2.13 8.87 8.75
C VAL A 50 -1.01 9.61 8.02
N VAL A 51 -0.75 10.86 8.38
CA VAL A 51 0.34 11.68 7.82
C VAL A 51 1.69 11.03 8.08
N LEU A 52 1.94 10.61 9.33
CA LEU A 52 3.21 9.95 9.70
C LEU A 52 3.39 8.61 8.98
N PHE A 53 2.33 7.81 8.89
CA PHE A 53 2.33 6.55 8.16
C PHE A 53 2.66 6.77 6.68
N HIS A 54 1.98 7.73 6.03
CA HIS A 54 2.23 8.04 4.61
C HIS A 54 3.62 8.62 4.37
N ALA A 55 4.10 9.49 5.25
CA ALA A 55 5.45 10.04 5.17
C ALA A 55 6.52 8.95 5.34
N ALA A 56 6.32 8.00 6.25
CA ALA A 56 7.21 6.86 6.44
C ALA A 56 7.25 5.97 5.18
N LEU A 57 6.10 5.69 4.57
CA LEU A 57 6.03 4.95 3.31
C LEU A 57 6.82 5.63 2.19
N ASN A 58 6.65 6.93 2.01
CA ASN A 58 7.37 7.68 0.99
C ASN A 58 8.87 7.74 1.29
N GLY A 59 9.27 7.90 2.54
CA GLY A 59 10.66 7.91 2.95
C GLY A 59 11.36 6.56 2.74
N ILE A 60 10.70 5.45 3.05
CA ILE A 60 11.21 4.09 2.84
C ILE A 60 11.20 3.75 1.34
N GLY A 61 10.19 4.19 0.60
CA GLY A 61 10.04 3.90 -0.83
C GLY A 61 11.16 4.50 -1.70
N LEU A 62 11.85 5.54 -1.22
CA LEU A 62 13.02 6.12 -1.88
C LEU A 62 14.28 5.22 -1.78
N TYR A 63 14.32 4.34 -0.77
CA TYR A 63 15.41 3.40 -0.52
C TYR A 63 14.83 1.98 -0.47
N THR A 64 14.48 1.47 -1.64
CA THR A 64 13.87 0.16 -1.75
C THR A 64 14.84 -0.96 -1.37
N ALA A 65 14.30 -2.09 -0.95
CA ALA A 65 15.11 -3.27 -0.61
C ALA A 65 16.01 -3.71 -1.78
N SER A 66 15.55 -3.52 -3.01
CA SER A 66 16.33 -3.77 -4.23
C SER A 66 17.61 -2.93 -4.28
N THR A 67 17.51 -1.64 -3.95
CA THR A 67 18.67 -0.72 -3.97
C THR A 67 19.68 -1.05 -2.88
N LEU A 68 19.21 -1.52 -1.72
CA LEU A 68 20.06 -1.78 -0.55
C LEU A 68 20.73 -3.16 -0.57
N PHE A 69 20.09 -4.17 -1.13
CA PHE A 69 20.51 -5.56 -0.96
C PHE A 69 20.82 -6.30 -2.25
N MET A 70 20.49 -5.77 -3.41
CA MET A 70 20.60 -6.49 -4.68
C MET A 70 21.29 -5.65 -5.73
N GLY A 71 22.44 -6.10 -6.20
CA GLY A 71 23.09 -5.55 -7.40
C GLY A 71 22.37 -5.92 -8.72
N ARG A 72 21.08 -6.25 -8.67
CA ARG A 72 20.24 -6.63 -9.82
C ARG A 72 18.90 -5.90 -9.74
N GLU A 73 18.37 -5.56 -10.90
CA GLU A 73 16.98 -5.07 -11.05
C GLU A 73 16.01 -6.22 -10.71
N PRO A 74 15.25 -6.13 -9.60
CA PRO A 74 14.28 -7.15 -9.25
C PRO A 74 13.04 -7.05 -10.14
N ASN A 75 12.25 -8.13 -10.19
CA ASN A 75 10.94 -8.07 -10.84
C ASN A 75 10.04 -7.08 -10.08
N ALA A 76 9.57 -6.06 -10.77
CA ALA A 76 8.80 -4.96 -10.17
C ALA A 76 7.45 -5.40 -9.58
N PHE A 77 6.85 -6.50 -10.09
CA PHE A 77 5.56 -7.00 -9.61
C PHE A 77 5.70 -7.98 -8.43
N ILE A 78 6.73 -8.82 -8.44
CA ILE A 78 6.90 -9.89 -7.43
C ILE A 78 7.97 -9.51 -6.40
N GLY A 79 8.87 -8.62 -6.74
CA GLY A 79 10.09 -8.31 -6.01
C GLY A 79 9.89 -7.78 -4.59
N PRO A 80 11.01 -7.52 -3.91
CA PRO A 80 11.03 -7.12 -2.50
C PRO A 80 10.64 -5.66 -2.27
N ASP A 81 10.42 -4.88 -3.32
CA ASP A 81 10.02 -3.49 -3.20
C ASP A 81 8.61 -3.36 -2.64
N LEU A 82 8.31 -2.22 -1.99
CA LEU A 82 7.02 -1.99 -1.32
C LEU A 82 5.79 -2.21 -2.22
N THR A 83 5.94 -1.92 -3.50
CA THR A 83 4.89 -2.08 -4.51
C THR A 83 4.82 -3.50 -5.09
N GLY A 84 5.83 -4.34 -4.85
CA GLY A 84 5.85 -5.75 -5.24
C GLY A 84 5.09 -6.64 -4.25
N VAL A 85 4.73 -7.84 -4.69
CA VAL A 85 3.95 -8.78 -3.87
C VAL A 85 4.72 -9.19 -2.61
N LEU A 86 6.02 -9.50 -2.72
CA LEU A 86 6.83 -9.92 -1.57
C LEU A 86 7.05 -8.77 -0.58
N GLY A 87 7.45 -7.59 -1.06
CA GLY A 87 7.64 -6.41 -0.21
C GLY A 87 6.33 -5.88 0.37
N GLY A 88 5.24 -5.98 -0.40
CA GLY A 88 3.90 -5.56 0.01
C GLY A 88 3.14 -6.57 0.89
N ALA A 89 3.62 -7.81 1.05
CA ALA A 89 2.89 -8.86 1.77
C ALA A 89 2.52 -8.47 3.20
N GLY A 90 3.42 -7.81 3.93
CA GLY A 90 3.16 -7.31 5.28
C GLY A 90 2.01 -6.30 5.32
N PHE A 91 1.92 -5.42 4.33
CA PHE A 91 0.83 -4.44 4.21
C PHE A 91 -0.49 -5.11 3.87
N ILE A 92 -0.50 -6.14 3.04
CA ILE A 92 -1.71 -6.92 2.71
C ILE A 92 -2.26 -7.59 3.98
N LEU A 93 -1.40 -8.23 4.77
CA LEU A 93 -1.79 -8.84 6.05
C LEU A 93 -2.30 -7.80 7.04
N ALA A 94 -1.62 -6.67 7.16
CA ALA A 94 -2.05 -5.57 8.02
C ALA A 94 -3.41 -4.99 7.58
N ALA A 95 -3.62 -4.79 6.28
CA ALA A 95 -4.89 -4.31 5.74
C ALA A 95 -6.03 -5.30 6.01
N ALA A 96 -5.80 -6.60 5.82
CA ALA A 96 -6.77 -7.65 6.13
C ALA A 96 -7.16 -7.64 7.63
N PHE A 97 -6.17 -7.50 8.52
CA PHE A 97 -6.42 -7.35 9.96
C PHE A 97 -7.24 -6.09 10.27
N CYS A 98 -6.86 -4.93 9.70
CA CYS A 98 -7.57 -3.67 9.89
C CYS A 98 -9.03 -3.76 9.44
N LEU A 99 -9.27 -4.36 8.27
CA LEU A 99 -10.61 -4.56 7.74
C LEU A 99 -11.44 -5.47 8.64
N ALA A 100 -10.89 -6.60 9.08
CA ALA A 100 -11.56 -7.51 10.00
C ALA A 100 -11.94 -6.83 11.32
N ALA A 101 -11.05 -5.99 11.86
CA ALA A 101 -11.30 -5.24 13.08
C ALA A 101 -12.43 -4.20 12.91
N LEU A 102 -12.50 -3.51 11.76
CA LEU A 102 -13.58 -2.56 11.44
C LEU A 102 -14.93 -3.27 11.31
N VAL A 103 -14.96 -4.40 10.59
CA VAL A 103 -16.20 -5.19 10.41
C VAL A 103 -16.74 -5.73 11.75
N ARG A 104 -15.84 -6.22 12.61
CA ARG A 104 -16.24 -6.69 13.96
C ARG A 104 -16.82 -5.57 14.83
N ARG A 105 -16.25 -4.37 14.74
CA ARG A 105 -16.78 -3.21 15.49
C ARG A 105 -18.17 -2.80 15.01
N ARG A 106 -18.38 -2.80 13.69
CA ARG A 106 -19.70 -2.49 13.11
C ARG A 106 -20.77 -3.47 13.56
N LYS A 107 -20.51 -4.78 13.48
CA LYS A 107 -21.44 -5.81 13.95
C LYS A 107 -21.83 -5.63 15.42
N LYS A 108 -20.86 -5.32 16.29
CA LYS A 108 -21.17 -5.04 17.70
C LYS A 108 -22.03 -3.80 17.90
N ALA A 109 -21.82 -2.74 17.12
CA ALA A 109 -22.66 -1.53 17.19
C ALA A 109 -24.11 -1.81 16.79
N ASP A 110 -24.30 -2.64 15.74
CA ASP A 110 -25.64 -3.02 15.25
C ASP A 110 -26.39 -3.95 16.21
N GLU A 111 -25.69 -4.73 17.07
CA GLU A 111 -26.31 -5.59 18.11
C GLU A 111 -26.83 -4.81 19.32
N TYR A 112 -26.34 -3.57 19.56
CA TYR A 112 -26.73 -2.74 20.70
C TYR A 112 -27.65 -1.58 20.33
N SER A 113 -28.04 -1.45 19.06
CA SER A 113 -29.01 -0.46 18.58
C SER A 113 -30.38 -1.07 18.30
#